data_a5a228dd2ccba73f15caaaa7d6ea1af5
#
_entry.id   a5a228dd2ccba73f15caaaa7d6ea1af5
#
_cell.length_a   1.000
_cell.length_b   1.000
_cell.length_c   1.000
_cell.angle_alpha   90.00
_cell.angle_beta   90.00
_cell.angle_gamma   90.00
#
_symmetry.space_group_name_H-M   'P 1'
#
loop_
_entity.id
_entity.type
_entity.pdbx_description
1 polymer ?
#
loop_
_entity_poly.entity_id
_entity_poly.type
_entity_poly.pdbx_seq_one_letter_code
_entity_poly.pdbx_strand_id
1 'polypeptide(L)'
;MGNLFNKACKFAIDCHSNQERKDGTMYILHPFEVATIASTMTDDEEVLAAAILHDTVEDTNVNVDEIRELFGEKVGKLVEHETEIEYPNLTKQESWIMRKKSALKTLELIPDINFKIIYLSDKLSNIRSLYRDYNKNGTSAFDKFNVKDMSIQAWYYYEVLGHLKDLENFDAYKEFKDKIDCIFVGVGDK
;
A
#
# COMPACT_ATOMS: atom_id res chain seq x y z
N MET A 1 23.43 -6.91 -10.97
CA MET A 1 22.14 -6.23 -10.73
C MET A 1 21.01 -7.20 -11.07
N GLY A 2 19.96 -7.25 -10.28
CA GLY A 2 18.75 -8.02 -10.58
C GLY A 2 18.58 -9.38 -9.92
N ASN A 3 19.52 -9.85 -9.08
CA ASN A 3 19.37 -11.17 -8.46
C ASN A 3 18.39 -11.12 -7.25
N LEU A 4 18.47 -10.10 -6.40
CA LEU A 4 17.63 -9.96 -5.22
C LEU A 4 16.17 -9.67 -5.62
N PHE A 5 15.95 -8.70 -6.50
CA PHE A 5 14.62 -8.36 -6.99
C PHE A 5 13.97 -9.54 -7.73
N ASN A 6 14.72 -10.24 -8.61
CA ASN A 6 14.20 -11.43 -9.29
C ASN A 6 13.82 -12.55 -8.31
N LYS A 7 14.60 -12.73 -7.23
CA LYS A 7 14.26 -13.68 -6.16
C LYS A 7 12.99 -13.26 -5.44
N ALA A 8 12.86 -11.97 -5.10
CA ALA A 8 11.67 -11.42 -4.46
C ALA A 8 10.43 -11.57 -5.34
N CYS A 9 10.52 -11.30 -6.65
CA CYS A 9 9.41 -11.51 -7.60
C CYS A 9 8.92 -12.97 -7.60
N LYS A 10 9.82 -13.93 -7.68
CA LYS A 10 9.45 -15.35 -7.67
C LYS A 10 8.75 -15.73 -6.36
N PHE A 11 9.29 -15.28 -5.24
CA PHE A 11 8.70 -15.52 -3.92
C PHE A 11 7.32 -14.91 -3.80
N ALA A 12 7.12 -13.63 -4.21
CA ALA A 12 5.82 -12.98 -4.20
C ALA A 12 4.79 -13.69 -5.08
N ILE A 13 5.19 -14.17 -6.29
CA ILE A 13 4.33 -14.96 -7.18
C ILE A 13 3.85 -16.23 -6.47
N ASP A 14 4.76 -16.96 -5.82
CA ASP A 14 4.43 -18.20 -5.12
C ASP A 14 3.48 -17.93 -3.93
N CYS A 15 3.75 -16.88 -3.14
CA CYS A 15 2.94 -16.48 -1.99
C CYS A 15 1.50 -16.10 -2.38
N HIS A 16 1.33 -15.36 -3.47
CA HIS A 16 0.04 -14.82 -3.92
C HIS A 16 -0.62 -15.62 -5.06
N SER A 17 -0.12 -16.83 -5.36
CA SER A 17 -0.52 -17.63 -6.54
C SER A 17 -2.02 -17.92 -6.66
N ASN A 18 -2.75 -17.98 -5.53
CA ASN A 18 -4.18 -18.30 -5.49
C ASN A 18 -5.03 -17.15 -4.94
N GLN A 19 -4.49 -15.93 -4.94
CA GLN A 19 -5.19 -14.76 -4.39
C GLN A 19 -5.76 -13.87 -5.49
N GLU A 20 -6.94 -13.33 -5.21
CA GLU A 20 -7.62 -12.34 -6.05
C GLU A 20 -7.90 -11.07 -5.28
N ARG A 21 -7.86 -9.93 -5.96
CA ARG A 21 -8.36 -8.65 -5.46
C ARG A 21 -9.88 -8.65 -5.39
N LYS A 22 -10.46 -7.67 -4.70
CA LYS A 22 -11.92 -7.49 -4.55
C LYS A 22 -12.67 -7.31 -5.87
N ASP A 23 -11.97 -7.00 -6.95
CA ASP A 23 -12.51 -6.88 -8.31
C ASP A 23 -12.32 -8.14 -9.16
N GLY A 24 -11.79 -9.23 -8.58
CA GLY A 24 -11.56 -10.51 -9.23
C GLY A 24 -10.28 -10.58 -10.07
N THR A 25 -9.45 -9.55 -10.07
CA THR A 25 -8.15 -9.59 -10.74
C THR A 25 -7.11 -10.34 -9.90
N MET A 26 -6.11 -10.94 -10.57
CA MET A 26 -5.00 -11.63 -9.88
C MET A 26 -4.29 -10.68 -8.92
N TYR A 27 -4.15 -11.09 -7.64
CA TYR A 27 -3.57 -10.25 -6.59
C TYR A 27 -2.15 -9.78 -6.92
N ILE A 28 -1.34 -10.67 -7.49
CA ILE A 28 0.09 -10.42 -7.79
C ILE A 28 0.31 -9.19 -8.70
N LEU A 29 -0.67 -8.77 -9.49
CA LEU A 29 -0.55 -7.57 -10.31
C LEU A 29 -0.37 -6.30 -9.48
N HIS A 30 -0.90 -6.27 -8.24
CA HIS A 30 -0.73 -5.15 -7.33
C HIS A 30 0.72 -5.00 -6.84
N PRO A 31 1.37 -6.01 -6.23
CA PRO A 31 2.78 -5.92 -5.88
C PRO A 31 3.69 -5.52 -7.06
N PHE A 32 3.43 -6.01 -8.27
CA PHE A 32 4.16 -5.57 -9.45
C PHE A 32 3.94 -4.10 -9.79
N GLU A 33 2.70 -3.60 -9.69
CA GLU A 33 2.42 -2.17 -9.87
C GLU A 33 3.13 -1.33 -8.80
N VAL A 34 3.11 -1.76 -7.53
CA VAL A 34 3.81 -1.08 -6.42
C VAL A 34 5.31 -0.99 -6.67
N ALA A 35 5.96 -2.11 -7.03
CA ALA A 35 7.38 -2.12 -7.37
C ALA A 35 7.69 -1.23 -8.59
N THR A 36 6.82 -1.21 -9.60
CA THR A 36 6.96 -0.36 -10.80
C THR A 36 6.86 1.12 -10.43
N ILE A 37 5.93 1.51 -9.57
CA ILE A 37 5.82 2.89 -9.08
C ILE A 37 7.06 3.25 -8.26
N ALA A 38 7.48 2.40 -7.31
CA ALA A 38 8.67 2.62 -6.49
C ALA A 38 9.93 2.86 -7.35
N SER A 39 10.08 2.12 -8.46
CA SER A 39 11.23 2.27 -9.38
C SER A 39 11.29 3.63 -10.09
N THR A 40 10.24 4.44 -10.05
CA THR A 40 10.28 5.83 -10.54
C THR A 40 10.90 6.80 -9.53
N MET A 41 11.12 6.36 -8.29
CA MET A 41 11.60 7.17 -7.19
C MET A 41 12.95 6.69 -6.61
N THR A 42 13.34 5.43 -6.88
CA THR A 42 14.58 4.84 -6.38
C THR A 42 15.11 3.74 -7.30
N ASP A 43 16.45 3.60 -7.35
CA ASP A 43 17.15 2.50 -8.02
C ASP A 43 17.65 1.44 -7.01
N ASP A 44 17.34 1.59 -5.72
CA ASP A 44 17.77 0.68 -4.67
C ASP A 44 17.05 -0.67 -4.76
N GLU A 45 17.82 -1.72 -5.12
CA GLU A 45 17.29 -3.07 -5.34
C GLU A 45 16.61 -3.65 -4.08
N GLU A 46 17.06 -3.29 -2.86
CA GLU A 46 16.44 -3.74 -1.62
C GLU A 46 15.09 -3.08 -1.39
N VAL A 47 14.95 -1.80 -1.74
CA VAL A 47 13.66 -1.09 -1.67
C VAL A 47 12.68 -1.66 -2.68
N LEU A 48 13.12 -1.95 -3.90
CA LEU A 48 12.27 -2.58 -4.92
C LEU A 48 11.87 -4.00 -4.52
N ALA A 49 12.78 -4.76 -3.89
CA ALA A 49 12.48 -6.08 -3.35
C ALA A 49 11.46 -6.00 -2.19
N ALA A 50 11.58 -5.01 -1.30
CA ALA A 50 10.60 -4.79 -0.25
C ALA A 50 9.23 -4.37 -0.84
N ALA A 51 9.22 -3.54 -1.88
CA ALA A 51 8.00 -3.10 -2.56
C ALA A 51 7.22 -4.27 -3.19
N ILE A 52 7.89 -5.26 -3.81
CA ILE A 52 7.21 -6.44 -4.35
C ILE A 52 6.76 -7.41 -3.25
N LEU A 53 7.36 -7.36 -2.06
CA LEU A 53 7.08 -8.24 -0.92
C LEU A 53 6.15 -7.62 0.13
N HIS A 54 5.74 -6.35 0.00
CA HIS A 54 5.13 -5.56 1.06
C HIS A 54 3.91 -6.22 1.72
N ASP A 55 3.08 -6.90 0.94
CA ASP A 55 1.85 -7.56 1.41
C ASP A 55 2.04 -9.03 1.79
N THR A 56 3.24 -9.63 1.59
CA THR A 56 3.43 -11.07 1.83
C THR A 56 3.22 -11.46 3.28
N VAL A 57 3.62 -10.62 4.23
CA VAL A 57 3.46 -10.88 5.67
C VAL A 57 2.02 -10.65 6.12
N GLU A 58 1.31 -9.63 5.58
CA GLU A 58 -0.06 -9.32 5.97
C GLU A 58 -1.07 -10.32 5.39
N ASP A 59 -0.87 -10.74 4.14
CA ASP A 59 -1.89 -11.47 3.38
C ASP A 59 -1.58 -12.96 3.17
N THR A 60 -0.45 -13.48 3.71
CA THR A 60 -0.09 -14.89 3.59
C THR A 60 0.40 -15.48 4.93
N ASN A 61 0.90 -16.72 4.92
CA ASN A 61 1.47 -17.38 6.10
C ASN A 61 2.96 -17.07 6.35
N VAL A 62 3.55 -16.17 5.54
CA VAL A 62 4.95 -15.76 5.67
C VAL A 62 5.09 -14.81 6.87
N ASN A 63 6.15 -14.98 7.64
CA ASN A 63 6.47 -14.06 8.74
C ASN A 63 7.68 -13.16 8.40
N VAL A 64 7.84 -12.08 9.17
CA VAL A 64 8.91 -11.09 8.95
C VAL A 64 10.31 -11.69 9.06
N ASP A 65 10.52 -12.65 9.97
CA ASP A 65 11.83 -13.27 10.17
C ASP A 65 12.24 -14.12 8.98
N GLU A 66 11.29 -14.77 8.31
CA GLU A 66 11.52 -15.46 7.04
C GLU A 66 11.94 -14.48 5.93
N ILE A 67 11.29 -13.30 5.86
CA ILE A 67 11.71 -12.26 4.91
C ILE A 67 13.13 -11.77 5.21
N ARG A 68 13.49 -11.56 6.48
CA ARG A 68 14.86 -11.19 6.88
C ARG A 68 15.89 -12.23 6.49
N GLU A 69 15.60 -13.50 6.74
CA GLU A 69 16.51 -14.61 6.41
C GLU A 69 16.73 -14.72 4.90
N LEU A 70 15.67 -14.59 4.11
CA LEU A 70 15.72 -14.77 2.66
C LEU A 70 16.26 -13.55 1.90
N PHE A 71 15.94 -12.34 2.36
CA PHE A 71 16.15 -11.10 1.58
C PHE A 71 17.01 -10.06 2.30
N GLY A 72 17.38 -10.29 3.57
CA GLY A 72 18.22 -9.40 4.35
C GLY A 72 17.44 -8.46 5.27
N GLU A 73 18.17 -7.90 6.25
CA GLU A 73 17.60 -7.11 7.34
C GLU A 73 16.86 -5.86 6.87
N LYS A 74 17.40 -5.16 5.84
CA LYS A 74 16.77 -3.94 5.31
C LYS A 74 15.44 -4.24 4.65
N VAL A 75 15.35 -5.29 3.83
CA VAL A 75 14.10 -5.72 3.18
C VAL A 75 13.07 -6.12 4.25
N GLY A 76 13.48 -6.96 5.22
CA GLY A 76 12.59 -7.39 6.29
C GLY A 76 12.04 -6.24 7.11
N LYS A 77 12.89 -5.25 7.46
CA LYS A 77 12.47 -4.06 8.19
C LYS A 77 11.48 -3.19 7.41
N LEU A 78 11.70 -3.00 6.10
CA LEU A 78 10.79 -2.23 5.25
C LEU A 78 9.43 -2.92 5.13
N VAL A 79 9.38 -4.24 4.94
CA VAL A 79 8.15 -5.02 4.91
C VAL A 79 7.42 -4.99 6.26
N GLU A 80 8.16 -5.11 7.38
CA GLU A 80 7.58 -4.99 8.73
C GLU A 80 6.88 -3.64 8.95
N HIS A 81 7.45 -2.55 8.46
CA HIS A 81 6.85 -1.21 8.59
C HIS A 81 5.56 -1.05 7.77
N GLU A 82 5.41 -1.78 6.65
CA GLU A 82 4.18 -1.81 5.85
C GLU A 82 3.09 -2.67 6.48
N THR A 83 3.46 -3.69 7.25
CA THR A 83 2.51 -4.65 7.84
C THR A 83 1.64 -3.97 8.89
N GLU A 84 0.32 -3.98 8.70
CA GLU A 84 -0.64 -3.42 9.66
C GLU A 84 -0.76 -4.29 10.91
N ILE A 85 -0.97 -3.65 12.07
CA ILE A 85 -1.21 -4.33 13.34
C ILE A 85 -2.55 -5.06 13.28
N GLU A 86 -2.55 -6.36 13.58
CA GLU A 86 -3.77 -7.13 13.71
C GLU A 86 -4.45 -6.95 15.07
N TYR A 87 -5.79 -6.98 15.07
CA TYR A 87 -6.64 -6.96 16.25
C TYR A 87 -7.48 -8.24 16.27
N PRO A 88 -6.98 -9.36 16.87
CA PRO A 88 -7.58 -10.69 16.71
C PRO A 88 -9.01 -10.82 17.24
N ASN A 89 -9.43 -9.93 18.13
CA ASN A 89 -10.78 -9.94 18.73
C ASN A 89 -11.79 -9.02 18.00
N LEU A 90 -11.40 -8.38 16.89
CA LEU A 90 -12.22 -7.46 16.12
C LEU A 90 -12.29 -7.91 14.67
N THR A 91 -13.42 -7.64 14.03
CA THR A 91 -13.54 -7.80 12.58
C THR A 91 -12.67 -6.77 11.85
N LYS A 92 -12.35 -7.02 10.57
CA LYS A 92 -11.63 -6.05 9.72
C LYS A 92 -12.38 -4.70 9.60
N GLN A 93 -13.70 -4.68 9.75
CA GLN A 93 -14.49 -3.45 9.78
C GLN A 93 -14.34 -2.70 11.10
N GLU A 94 -14.49 -3.39 12.23
CA GLU A 94 -14.40 -2.79 13.57
C GLU A 94 -13.00 -2.24 13.87
N SER A 95 -11.94 -2.94 13.42
CA SER A 95 -10.55 -2.54 13.62
C SER A 95 -10.04 -1.51 12.61
N TRP A 96 -10.79 -1.20 11.54
CA TRP A 96 -10.29 -0.42 10.40
C TRP A 96 -9.69 0.93 10.81
N ILE A 97 -10.43 1.75 11.56
CA ILE A 97 -9.95 3.08 12.00
C ILE A 97 -8.71 2.94 12.89
N MET A 98 -8.67 1.94 13.79
CA MET A 98 -7.54 1.70 14.69
C MET A 98 -6.28 1.33 13.90
N ARG A 99 -6.42 0.43 12.91
CA ARG A 99 -5.32 0.04 12.02
C ARG A 99 -4.80 1.23 11.21
N LYS A 100 -5.71 2.03 10.61
CA LYS A 100 -5.30 3.21 9.83
C LYS A 100 -4.64 4.29 10.69
N LYS A 101 -5.12 4.54 11.91
CA LYS A 101 -4.44 5.44 12.85
C LYS A 101 -3.07 4.93 13.26
N SER A 102 -2.92 3.60 13.46
CA SER A 102 -1.62 3.01 13.74
C SER A 102 -0.64 3.15 12.57
N ALA A 103 -1.09 2.90 11.35
CA ALA A 103 -0.27 3.07 10.14
C ALA A 103 0.17 4.54 9.95
N LEU A 104 -0.73 5.51 10.14
CA LEU A 104 -0.39 6.95 10.10
C LEU A 104 0.64 7.31 11.17
N LYS A 105 0.51 6.75 12.37
CA LYS A 105 1.50 6.97 13.44
C LYS A 105 2.86 6.36 13.08
N THR A 106 2.89 5.21 12.43
CA THR A 106 4.13 4.61 11.90
C THR A 106 4.79 5.54 10.88
N LEU A 107 4.02 6.11 9.93
CA LEU A 107 4.52 7.10 8.97
C LEU A 107 5.09 8.37 9.63
N GLU A 108 4.48 8.83 10.72
CA GLU A 108 4.94 9.99 11.48
C GLU A 108 6.26 9.69 12.21
N LEU A 109 6.37 8.52 12.83
CA LEU A 109 7.50 8.16 13.71
C LEU A 109 8.72 7.64 12.94
N ILE A 110 8.55 7.13 11.73
CA ILE A 110 9.62 6.53 10.93
C ILE A 110 10.01 7.47 9.79
N PRO A 111 11.09 8.27 9.94
CA PRO A 111 11.53 9.22 8.92
C PRO A 111 12.38 8.54 7.81
N ASP A 112 12.12 7.26 7.52
CA ASP A 112 12.83 6.53 6.47
C ASP A 112 12.19 6.80 5.11
N ILE A 113 12.94 7.45 4.23
CA ILE A 113 12.47 7.80 2.88
C ILE A 113 12.14 6.55 2.05
N ASN A 114 12.86 5.44 2.26
CA ASN A 114 12.62 4.19 1.55
C ASN A 114 11.27 3.58 1.94
N PHE A 115 10.94 3.60 3.23
CA PHE A 115 9.62 3.21 3.71
C PHE A 115 8.52 4.09 3.10
N LYS A 116 8.70 5.43 3.11
CA LYS A 116 7.72 6.36 2.50
C LYS A 116 7.53 6.14 1.00
N ILE A 117 8.59 5.77 0.27
CA ILE A 117 8.52 5.42 -1.16
C ILE A 117 7.62 4.19 -1.37
N ILE A 118 7.81 3.13 -0.59
CA ILE A 118 6.99 1.92 -0.69
C ILE A 118 5.54 2.25 -0.34
N TYR A 119 5.33 2.95 0.78
CA TYR A 119 3.99 3.34 1.24
C TYR A 119 3.24 4.19 0.21
N LEU A 120 3.88 5.21 -0.37
CA LEU A 120 3.30 5.99 -1.47
C LEU A 120 2.94 5.10 -2.65
N SER A 121 3.83 4.18 -3.03
CA SER A 121 3.63 3.31 -4.18
C SER A 121 2.42 2.38 -4.00
N ASP A 122 2.26 1.81 -2.81
CA ASP A 122 1.08 1.01 -2.46
C ASP A 122 -0.20 1.85 -2.52
N LYS A 123 -0.20 3.00 -1.84
CA LYS A 123 -1.40 3.84 -1.79
C LYS A 123 -1.74 4.44 -3.16
N LEU A 124 -0.76 4.73 -4.01
CA LEU A 124 -1.00 5.14 -5.40
C LEU A 124 -1.61 4.01 -6.24
N SER A 125 -1.10 2.78 -6.13
CA SER A 125 -1.71 1.63 -6.82
C SER A 125 -3.17 1.42 -6.37
N ASN A 126 -3.43 1.52 -5.06
CA ASN A 126 -4.76 1.37 -4.49
C ASN A 126 -5.73 2.48 -4.96
N ILE A 127 -5.30 3.75 -4.94
CA ILE A 127 -6.15 4.86 -5.39
C ILE A 127 -6.39 4.83 -6.92
N ARG A 128 -5.42 4.37 -7.72
CA ARG A 128 -5.62 4.14 -9.16
C ARG A 128 -6.74 3.13 -9.43
N SER A 129 -6.75 2.02 -8.67
CA SER A 129 -7.81 1.01 -8.77
C SER A 129 -9.16 1.59 -8.36
N LEU A 130 -9.21 2.32 -7.24
CA LEU A 130 -10.43 2.99 -6.78
C LEU A 130 -10.92 4.03 -7.79
N TYR A 131 -10.02 4.83 -8.36
CA TYR A 131 -10.37 5.85 -9.37
C TYR A 131 -10.97 5.24 -10.63
N ARG A 132 -10.40 4.14 -11.14
CA ARG A 132 -10.98 3.41 -12.29
C ARG A 132 -12.39 2.92 -11.98
N ASP A 133 -12.59 2.37 -10.79
CA ASP A 133 -13.90 1.86 -10.36
C ASP A 133 -14.90 2.99 -10.12
N TYR A 134 -14.48 4.06 -9.47
CA TYR A 134 -15.31 5.24 -9.22
C TYR A 134 -15.79 5.91 -10.53
N ASN A 135 -14.92 6.03 -11.52
CA ASN A 135 -15.31 6.57 -12.83
C ASN A 135 -16.35 5.68 -13.56
N LYS A 136 -16.34 4.37 -13.30
CA LYS A 136 -17.27 3.43 -13.91
C LYS A 136 -18.60 3.34 -13.15
N ASN A 137 -18.53 3.31 -11.83
CA ASN A 137 -19.64 2.91 -10.95
C ASN A 137 -20.08 4.02 -9.97
N GLY A 138 -19.44 5.20 -10.01
CA GLY A 138 -19.72 6.27 -9.05
C GLY A 138 -19.48 5.83 -7.60
N THR A 139 -20.33 6.28 -6.68
CA THR A 139 -20.23 5.97 -5.26
C THR A 139 -20.35 4.48 -4.92
N SER A 140 -20.94 3.66 -5.79
CA SER A 140 -21.02 2.20 -5.60
C SER A 140 -19.64 1.52 -5.62
N ALA A 141 -18.59 2.20 -6.09
CA ALA A 141 -17.22 1.72 -5.98
C ALA A 141 -16.78 1.47 -4.53
N PHE A 142 -17.43 2.11 -3.55
CA PHE A 142 -17.14 1.96 -2.12
C PHE A 142 -17.85 0.77 -1.46
N ASP A 143 -18.83 0.14 -2.13
CA ASP A 143 -19.62 -0.97 -1.56
C ASP A 143 -18.79 -2.21 -1.24
N LYS A 144 -17.67 -2.40 -1.93
CA LYS A 144 -16.73 -3.52 -1.72
C LYS A 144 -15.79 -3.36 -0.51
N PHE A 145 -15.74 -2.15 0.08
CA PHE A 145 -14.84 -1.89 1.22
C PHE A 145 -15.51 -2.21 2.56
N ASN A 146 -14.69 -2.57 3.56
CA ASN A 146 -15.15 -2.78 4.92
C ASN A 146 -15.74 -1.50 5.54
N VAL A 147 -15.20 -0.34 5.19
CA VAL A 147 -15.73 0.99 5.54
C VAL A 147 -16.15 1.66 4.24
N LYS A 148 -17.46 1.79 4.03
CA LYS A 148 -18.06 2.33 2.81
C LYS A 148 -18.22 3.84 2.81
N ASP A 149 -18.10 4.47 3.98
CA ASP A 149 -18.22 5.91 4.14
C ASP A 149 -17.08 6.64 3.44
N MET A 150 -17.44 7.41 2.42
CA MET A 150 -16.48 8.16 1.61
C MET A 150 -15.73 9.22 2.42
N SER A 151 -16.36 9.82 3.44
CA SER A 151 -15.70 10.84 4.26
C SER A 151 -14.59 10.24 5.13
N ILE A 152 -14.79 9.03 5.63
CA ILE A 152 -13.78 8.28 6.39
C ILE A 152 -12.63 7.84 5.48
N GLN A 153 -12.94 7.38 4.26
CA GLN A 153 -11.91 7.04 3.26
C GLN A 153 -11.11 8.30 2.85
N ALA A 154 -11.80 9.42 2.57
CA ALA A 154 -11.17 10.70 2.25
C ALA A 154 -10.22 11.16 3.36
N TRP A 155 -10.68 11.15 4.62
CA TRP A 155 -9.84 11.47 5.77
C TRP A 155 -8.52 10.66 5.73
N TYR A 156 -8.60 9.35 5.57
CA TYR A 156 -7.40 8.53 5.57
C TYR A 156 -6.43 8.88 4.43
N TYR A 157 -6.93 9.04 3.20
CA TYR A 157 -6.09 9.36 2.06
C TYR A 157 -5.44 10.75 2.17
N TYR A 158 -6.15 11.76 2.68
CA TYR A 158 -5.57 13.08 2.92
C TYR A 158 -4.53 13.09 4.04
N GLU A 159 -4.73 12.33 5.12
CA GLU A 159 -3.72 12.15 6.17
C GLU A 159 -2.45 11.49 5.60
N VAL A 160 -2.59 10.42 4.83
CA VAL A 160 -1.46 9.77 4.15
C VAL A 160 -0.71 10.77 3.27
N LEU A 161 -1.43 11.54 2.45
CA LEU A 161 -0.84 12.56 1.58
C LEU A 161 -0.02 13.58 2.40
N GLY A 162 -0.54 14.02 3.54
CA GLY A 162 0.15 14.94 4.45
C GLY A 162 1.46 14.38 5.01
N HIS A 163 1.46 13.12 5.45
CA HIS A 163 2.65 12.44 6.00
C HIS A 163 3.73 12.13 4.94
N LEU A 164 3.35 12.05 3.66
CA LEU A 164 4.24 11.77 2.54
C LEU A 164 4.78 13.02 1.83
N LYS A 165 4.62 14.21 2.43
CA LYS A 165 5.02 15.48 1.83
C LYS A 165 6.50 15.55 1.45
N ASP A 166 7.37 14.78 2.10
CA ASP A 166 8.79 14.68 1.75
C ASP A 166 9.00 14.17 0.30
N LEU A 167 7.98 13.54 -0.29
CA LEU A 167 7.98 13.01 -1.67
C LEU A 167 7.29 13.94 -2.68
N GLU A 168 6.90 15.18 -2.31
CA GLU A 168 6.09 16.08 -3.14
C GLU A 168 6.70 16.43 -4.51
N ASN A 169 8.00 16.30 -4.66
CA ASN A 169 8.70 16.56 -5.92
C ASN A 169 8.57 15.41 -6.93
N PHE A 170 8.23 14.20 -6.51
CA PHE A 170 8.04 13.06 -7.39
C PHE A 170 6.68 13.09 -8.09
N ASP A 171 6.66 12.63 -9.33
CA ASP A 171 5.41 12.58 -10.12
C ASP A 171 4.40 11.59 -9.53
N ALA A 172 4.87 10.52 -8.87
CA ALA A 172 4.01 9.59 -8.12
C ALA A 172 3.19 10.29 -7.02
N TYR A 173 3.79 11.22 -6.26
CA TYR A 173 3.07 12.00 -5.24
C TYR A 173 2.03 12.94 -5.86
N LYS A 174 2.39 13.64 -6.95
CA LYS A 174 1.47 14.52 -7.67
C LYS A 174 0.28 13.76 -8.22
N GLU A 175 0.53 12.59 -8.84
CA GLU A 175 -0.53 11.72 -9.31
C GLU A 175 -1.41 11.21 -8.16
N PHE A 176 -0.82 10.82 -7.04
CA PHE A 176 -1.56 10.37 -5.85
C PHE A 176 -2.52 11.47 -5.37
N LYS A 177 -2.01 12.71 -5.23
CA LYS A 177 -2.82 13.88 -4.88
C LYS A 177 -3.96 14.10 -5.87
N ASP A 178 -3.65 14.10 -7.18
CA ASP A 178 -4.67 14.34 -8.22
C ASP A 178 -5.79 13.29 -8.19
N LYS A 179 -5.47 12.01 -7.94
CA LYS A 179 -6.49 10.95 -7.84
C LYS A 179 -7.35 11.13 -6.59
N ILE A 180 -6.76 11.50 -5.44
CA ILE A 180 -7.49 11.83 -4.22
C ILE A 180 -8.48 12.96 -4.49
N ASP A 181 -8.00 14.05 -5.05
CA ASP A 181 -8.82 15.23 -5.36
C ASP A 181 -9.96 14.88 -6.34
N CYS A 182 -9.69 14.08 -7.38
CA CYS A 182 -10.72 13.65 -8.33
C CYS A 182 -11.85 12.82 -7.69
N ILE A 183 -11.55 12.04 -6.65
CA ILE A 183 -12.54 11.16 -6.01
C ILE A 183 -13.26 11.88 -4.86
N PHE A 184 -12.53 12.68 -4.06
CA PHE A 184 -12.98 13.14 -2.76
C PHE A 184 -13.23 14.65 -2.66
N VAL A 185 -12.99 15.45 -3.71
CA VAL A 185 -13.32 16.88 -3.69
C VAL A 185 -14.81 17.07 -3.39
N GLY A 186 -15.11 17.88 -2.36
CA GLY A 186 -16.48 18.14 -1.89
C GLY A 186 -17.07 17.04 -0.98
N VAL A 187 -16.30 16.02 -0.62
CA VAL A 187 -16.69 15.01 0.37
C VAL A 187 -16.27 15.52 1.74
N GLY A 188 -17.24 15.82 2.61
CA GLY A 188 -16.99 16.30 3.99
C GLY A 188 -17.31 17.79 4.25
N ASP A 189 -17.65 18.56 3.23
CA ASP A 189 -18.07 19.97 3.36
C ASP A 189 -19.56 20.13 3.75
N LYS A 190 -20.11 19.15 4.52
CA LYS A 190 -21.50 19.24 5.02
C LYS A 190 -21.54 19.27 6.52
#